data_2235084d475e2a4d516041a271dcb0a5
#
_entry.id   2235084d475e2a4d516041a271dcb0a5
#
_cell.length_a   1.000
_cell.length_b   1.000
_cell.length_c   1.000
_cell.angle_alpha   90.00
_cell.angle_beta   90.00
_cell.angle_gamma   90.00
#
_symmetry.space_group_name_H-M   'P 1'
#
loop_
_entity.id
_entity.type
_entity.pdbx_description
1 polymer ?
#
loop_
_entity_poly.entity_id
_entity_poly.type
_entity_poly.pdbx_seq_one_letter_code
_entity_poly.pdbx_strand_id
1 'polypeptide(L)'
;VVMYDIPWLSSFASEGILADISLEMQSFDTDIFLPGCLKYYSIFNGKHYGIPFMYAPQIFYYRKDLFEDHSLTTKYERENNISLRPPVTLKEFNTIADFFTNKTNAIHYGTSIPTAYSECLTPEIYMRLRAYGGNLFDSSGHVCLDSDQSLKAYINFMRSIKCAKPDYRTATDTSVVQDFLSGETAMLISYPSFLTDVTDLRKNSIIGSIGYSLIPGRAPLLGGWSLGISSRSPHKESAFKFLKWTCDEQISNYSTLLGGQSAISNTYTNDELAELYPWLPLYQSIYKYTKPTVPPKLSNNIVIPQHEIDEVVCRWISKLLDYELEIQEAIMETHRELEFLVHTYME
;
A
#
# COMPACT_ATOMS: atom_id res chain seq x y z
N VAL A 1 10.63 -10.96 20.67
CA VAL A 1 9.75 -10.82 19.50
C VAL A 1 10.25 -9.65 18.66
N VAL A 2 10.20 -9.80 17.34
CA VAL A 2 10.56 -8.79 16.34
C VAL A 2 9.35 -8.54 15.47
N MET A 3 8.97 -7.28 15.30
CA MET A 3 8.00 -6.89 14.29
C MET A 3 8.76 -6.47 13.01
N TYR A 4 8.35 -6.98 11.86
CA TYR A 4 8.98 -6.69 10.59
C TYR A 4 7.95 -6.47 9.48
N ASP A 5 8.28 -5.60 8.54
CA ASP A 5 7.47 -5.37 7.34
C ASP A 5 7.63 -6.53 6.34
N ILE A 6 6.61 -6.78 5.54
CA ILE A 6 6.57 -7.87 4.54
C ILE A 6 7.83 -7.88 3.66
N PRO A 7 8.29 -6.76 3.09
CA PRO A 7 9.47 -6.72 2.22
C PRO A 7 10.78 -7.15 2.92
N TRP A 8 10.82 -7.11 4.25
CA TRP A 8 12.02 -7.46 5.03
C TRP A 8 12.13 -8.96 5.35
N LEU A 9 11.03 -9.71 5.16
CA LEU A 9 10.99 -11.15 5.49
C LEU A 9 12.15 -11.92 4.88
N SER A 10 12.39 -11.73 3.58
CA SER A 10 13.42 -12.48 2.84
C SER A 10 14.83 -12.17 3.35
N SER A 11 15.16 -10.91 3.57
CA SER A 11 16.47 -10.49 4.11
C SER A 11 16.65 -10.99 5.54
N PHE A 12 15.67 -10.77 6.41
CA PHE A 12 15.76 -11.18 7.83
C PHE A 12 15.83 -12.71 8.01
N ALA A 13 15.16 -13.46 7.14
CA ALA A 13 15.24 -14.92 7.15
C ALA A 13 16.59 -15.42 6.60
N SER A 14 17.09 -14.86 5.48
CA SER A 14 18.36 -15.27 4.87
C SER A 14 19.58 -14.92 5.71
N GLU A 15 19.53 -13.78 6.41
CA GLU A 15 20.59 -13.34 7.35
C GLU A 15 20.53 -14.04 8.71
N GLY A 16 19.53 -14.90 8.94
CA GLY A 16 19.38 -15.63 10.19
C GLY A 16 19.00 -14.74 11.38
N ILE A 17 18.37 -13.58 11.14
CA ILE A 17 17.83 -12.69 12.18
C ILE A 17 16.62 -13.34 12.83
N LEU A 18 15.73 -13.95 12.02
CA LEU A 18 14.53 -14.63 12.48
C LEU A 18 14.77 -16.12 12.72
N ALA A 19 14.13 -16.65 13.74
CA ALA A 19 14.07 -18.09 14.01
C ALA A 19 13.11 -18.77 13.04
N ASP A 20 13.49 -19.94 12.55
CA ASP A 20 12.58 -20.88 11.88
C ASP A 20 11.58 -21.41 12.91
N ILE A 21 10.29 -21.13 12.73
CA ILE A 21 9.19 -21.55 13.61
C ILE A 21 8.29 -22.60 12.93
N SER A 22 8.80 -23.26 11.90
CA SER A 22 8.00 -24.25 11.12
C SER A 22 7.50 -25.40 11.98
N LEU A 23 8.25 -25.80 13.00
CA LEU A 23 7.83 -26.87 13.90
C LEU A 23 6.62 -26.47 14.74
N GLU A 24 6.68 -25.26 15.31
CA GLU A 24 5.59 -24.70 16.12
C GLU A 24 4.33 -24.48 15.29
N MET A 25 4.49 -24.10 14.02
CA MET A 25 3.39 -23.88 13.08
C MET A 25 2.65 -25.16 12.71
N GLN A 26 3.23 -26.35 12.86
CA GLN A 26 2.53 -27.62 12.59
C GLN A 26 1.30 -27.84 13.51
N SER A 27 1.32 -27.28 14.70
CA SER A 27 0.21 -27.37 15.67
C SER A 27 -0.66 -26.12 15.71
N PHE A 28 -0.42 -25.16 14.81
CA PHE A 28 -1.12 -23.89 14.76
C PHE A 28 -2.23 -23.94 13.69
N ASP A 29 -3.43 -23.49 14.08
CA ASP A 29 -4.53 -23.34 13.12
C ASP A 29 -4.24 -22.16 12.18
N THR A 30 -3.92 -22.46 10.93
CA THR A 30 -3.57 -21.44 9.92
C THR A 30 -4.78 -20.92 9.15
N ASP A 31 -5.96 -21.56 9.27
CA ASP A 31 -7.18 -21.18 8.56
C ASP A 31 -7.85 -19.95 9.16
N ILE A 32 -7.40 -19.52 10.33
CA ILE A 32 -7.86 -18.28 10.96
C ILE A 32 -7.45 -17.01 10.19
N PHE A 33 -6.38 -17.08 9.37
CA PHE A 33 -5.87 -15.92 8.65
C PHE A 33 -6.65 -15.61 7.37
N LEU A 34 -6.64 -14.35 6.97
CA LEU A 34 -7.08 -13.94 5.64
C LEU A 34 -6.36 -14.74 4.56
N PRO A 35 -7.04 -15.09 3.44
CA PRO A 35 -6.45 -15.88 2.38
C PRO A 35 -5.16 -15.26 1.82
N GLY A 36 -4.11 -16.07 1.71
CA GLY A 36 -2.81 -15.66 1.18
C GLY A 36 -1.89 -14.96 2.17
N CYS A 37 -2.34 -14.62 3.39
CA CYS A 37 -1.49 -13.99 4.40
C CYS A 37 -0.20 -14.75 4.67
N LEU A 38 -0.28 -16.02 5.02
CA LEU A 38 0.90 -16.81 5.37
C LEU A 38 1.97 -16.80 4.28
N LYS A 39 1.55 -16.85 3.02
CA LYS A 39 2.47 -16.83 1.89
C LYS A 39 3.41 -15.62 1.89
N TYR A 40 2.89 -14.46 2.23
CA TYR A 40 3.63 -13.21 2.11
C TYR A 40 4.21 -12.72 3.44
N TYR A 41 3.57 -13.08 4.56
CA TYR A 41 3.95 -12.58 5.88
C TYR A 41 4.83 -13.55 6.67
N SER A 42 4.78 -14.85 6.34
CA SER A 42 5.40 -15.89 7.15
C SER A 42 6.41 -16.75 6.39
N ILE A 43 6.15 -17.06 5.12
CA ILE A 43 6.86 -18.13 4.40
C ILE A 43 7.98 -17.57 3.53
N PHE A 44 9.21 -18.04 3.81
CA PHE A 44 10.36 -17.85 2.93
C PHE A 44 11.09 -19.19 2.73
N ASN A 45 11.39 -19.56 1.47
CA ASN A 45 12.01 -20.83 1.10
C ASN A 45 11.35 -22.07 1.75
N GLY A 46 10.01 -22.09 1.84
CA GLY A 46 9.23 -23.19 2.39
C GLY A 46 9.22 -23.32 3.91
N LYS A 47 9.79 -22.34 4.62
CA LYS A 47 9.85 -22.29 6.08
C LYS A 47 9.07 -21.11 6.62
N HIS A 48 8.56 -21.24 7.86
CA HIS A 48 7.86 -20.18 8.56
C HIS A 48 8.81 -19.38 9.46
N TYR A 49 8.78 -18.04 9.35
CA TYR A 49 9.63 -17.13 10.12
C TYR A 49 8.84 -16.13 10.96
N GLY A 50 7.53 -16.11 10.83
CA GLY A 50 6.66 -15.21 11.60
C GLY A 50 5.19 -15.56 11.47
N ILE A 51 4.37 -14.80 12.17
CA ILE A 51 2.92 -14.86 12.13
C ILE A 51 2.39 -13.52 11.60
N PRO A 52 1.46 -13.52 10.62
CA PRO A 52 0.81 -12.32 10.14
C PRO A 52 0.15 -11.56 11.31
N PHE A 53 0.47 -10.29 11.47
CA PHE A 53 -0.04 -9.47 12.56
C PHE A 53 -0.95 -8.34 12.07
N MET A 54 -0.48 -7.58 11.09
CA MET A 54 -1.22 -6.47 10.50
C MET A 54 -1.35 -6.69 8.99
N TYR A 55 -2.59 -6.74 8.49
CA TYR A 55 -2.91 -6.87 7.07
C TYR A 55 -3.46 -5.54 6.54
N ALA A 56 -2.68 -4.80 5.80
CA ALA A 56 -3.01 -3.45 5.37
C ALA A 56 -2.93 -3.27 3.84
N PRO A 57 -3.96 -3.63 3.08
CA PRO A 57 -4.04 -3.31 1.65
C PRO A 57 -4.36 -1.84 1.45
N GLN A 58 -3.89 -1.22 0.36
CA GLN A 58 -4.34 0.11 -0.03
C GLN A 58 -5.82 0.11 -0.36
N ILE A 59 -6.54 1.13 0.11
CA ILE A 59 -7.96 1.39 -0.14
C ILE A 59 -8.10 2.80 -0.73
N PHE A 60 -9.08 2.98 -1.58
CA PHE A 60 -9.48 4.28 -2.11
C PHE A 60 -10.57 4.89 -1.22
N TYR A 61 -10.35 6.13 -0.78
CA TYR A 61 -11.29 6.94 -0.01
C TYR A 61 -11.66 8.19 -0.80
N TYR A 62 -12.89 8.66 -0.62
CA TYR A 62 -13.39 9.85 -1.31
C TYR A 62 -14.45 10.60 -0.50
N ARG A 63 -14.63 11.85 -0.81
CA ARG A 63 -15.67 12.71 -0.25
C ARG A 63 -17.03 12.37 -0.87
N LYS A 64 -17.79 11.53 -0.19
CA LYS A 64 -19.11 11.06 -0.64
C LYS A 64 -20.06 12.23 -0.92
N ASP A 65 -20.06 13.23 -0.06
CA ASP A 65 -20.87 14.44 -0.22
C ASP A 65 -20.58 15.21 -1.50
N LEU A 66 -19.30 15.32 -1.92
CA LEU A 66 -18.92 15.96 -3.18
C LEU A 66 -19.32 15.11 -4.41
N PHE A 67 -19.23 13.78 -4.30
CA PHE A 67 -19.62 12.88 -5.39
C PHE A 67 -21.12 12.74 -5.55
N GLU A 68 -21.92 13.06 -4.52
CA GLU A 68 -23.38 13.04 -4.52
C GLU A 68 -24.00 14.45 -4.72
N ASP A 69 -23.19 15.51 -4.73
CA ASP A 69 -23.68 16.86 -4.99
C ASP A 69 -24.22 17.01 -6.42
N HIS A 70 -25.49 17.39 -6.54
CA HIS A 70 -26.17 17.47 -7.83
C HIS A 70 -25.55 18.50 -8.79
N SER A 71 -25.03 19.60 -8.28
CA SER A 71 -24.43 20.64 -9.12
C SER A 71 -23.08 20.19 -9.69
N LEU A 72 -22.27 19.51 -8.85
CA LEU A 72 -20.97 18.97 -9.25
C LEU A 72 -21.12 17.78 -10.20
N THR A 73 -22.06 16.86 -9.94
CA THR A 73 -22.34 15.73 -10.82
C THR A 73 -22.81 16.17 -12.20
N THR A 74 -23.75 17.13 -12.25
CA THR A 74 -24.24 17.70 -13.52
C THR A 74 -23.13 18.43 -14.29
N LYS A 75 -22.30 19.20 -13.59
CA LYS A 75 -21.15 19.89 -14.22
C LYS A 75 -20.14 18.91 -14.78
N TYR A 76 -19.75 17.92 -13.99
CA TYR A 76 -18.78 16.90 -14.40
C TYR A 76 -19.27 16.10 -15.60
N GLU A 77 -20.53 15.65 -15.57
CA GLU A 77 -21.16 14.88 -16.66
C GLU A 77 -21.20 15.67 -17.97
N ARG A 78 -21.57 16.95 -17.91
CA ARG A 78 -21.56 17.84 -19.08
C ARG A 78 -20.16 18.02 -19.68
N GLU A 79 -19.11 18.09 -18.86
CA GLU A 79 -17.74 18.33 -19.30
C GLU A 79 -17.04 17.05 -19.80
N ASN A 80 -17.39 15.89 -19.24
CA ASN A 80 -16.66 14.64 -19.48
C ASN A 80 -17.48 13.55 -20.18
N ASN A 81 -18.79 13.74 -20.38
CA ASN A 81 -19.75 12.77 -20.93
C ASN A 81 -19.82 11.43 -20.16
N ILE A 82 -19.46 11.46 -18.88
CA ILE A 82 -19.55 10.33 -17.94
C ILE A 82 -20.01 10.84 -16.58
N SER A 83 -20.71 10.01 -15.82
CA SER A 83 -21.19 10.35 -14.48
C SER A 83 -20.03 10.46 -13.49
N LEU A 84 -20.10 11.44 -12.57
CA LEU A 84 -19.21 11.54 -11.43
C LEU A 84 -19.50 10.39 -10.46
N ARG A 85 -18.55 9.48 -10.36
CA ARG A 85 -18.61 8.29 -9.49
C ARG A 85 -17.19 7.91 -9.04
N PRO A 86 -17.03 7.07 -8.01
CA PRO A 86 -15.71 6.56 -7.66
C PRO A 86 -14.99 5.98 -8.89
N PRO A 87 -13.75 6.41 -9.17
CA PRO A 87 -13.00 6.01 -10.35
C PRO A 87 -12.67 4.52 -10.35
N VAL A 88 -12.80 3.87 -11.52
CA VAL A 88 -12.43 2.47 -11.71
C VAL A 88 -11.00 2.34 -12.25
N THR A 89 -10.54 3.35 -13.00
CA THR A 89 -9.20 3.40 -13.59
C THR A 89 -8.39 4.58 -13.05
N LEU A 90 -7.07 4.47 -13.09
CA LEU A 90 -6.17 5.57 -12.72
C LEU A 90 -6.29 6.78 -13.66
N LYS A 91 -6.75 6.57 -14.91
CA LYS A 91 -7.06 7.67 -15.83
C LYS A 91 -8.29 8.43 -15.35
N GLU A 92 -9.37 7.73 -14.95
CA GLU A 92 -10.56 8.36 -14.36
C GLU A 92 -10.20 9.10 -13.08
N PHE A 93 -9.37 8.50 -12.21
CA PHE A 93 -8.88 9.15 -10.99
C PHE A 93 -8.27 10.52 -11.30
N ASN A 94 -7.35 10.59 -12.25
CA ASN A 94 -6.72 11.85 -12.63
C ASN A 94 -7.71 12.85 -13.24
N THR A 95 -8.69 12.40 -14.02
CA THR A 95 -9.72 13.28 -14.60
C THR A 95 -10.60 13.88 -13.51
N ILE A 96 -10.96 13.08 -12.50
CA ILE A 96 -11.76 13.55 -11.36
C ILE A 96 -10.92 14.47 -10.45
N ALA A 97 -9.65 14.11 -10.22
CA ALA A 97 -8.74 14.97 -9.46
C ALA A 97 -8.56 16.35 -10.11
N ASP A 98 -8.36 16.40 -11.44
CA ASP A 98 -8.28 17.66 -12.20
C ASP A 98 -9.57 18.45 -12.10
N PHE A 99 -10.73 17.80 -12.18
CA PHE A 99 -12.02 18.46 -12.03
C PHE A 99 -12.14 19.15 -10.66
N PHE A 100 -11.80 18.48 -9.59
CA PHE A 100 -11.87 19.05 -8.25
C PHE A 100 -10.83 20.13 -8.02
N THR A 101 -9.61 19.97 -8.49
CA THR A 101 -8.52 20.96 -8.31
C THR A 101 -8.73 22.21 -9.15
N ASN A 102 -9.06 22.06 -10.43
CA ASN A 102 -8.93 23.15 -11.40
C ASN A 102 -10.27 23.68 -11.93
N LYS A 103 -11.38 22.95 -11.72
CA LYS A 103 -12.66 23.28 -12.38
C LYS A 103 -13.81 23.58 -11.41
N THR A 104 -13.60 23.40 -10.10
CA THR A 104 -14.59 23.71 -9.08
C THR A 104 -13.98 24.55 -7.95
N ASN A 105 -14.83 25.22 -7.16
CA ASN A 105 -14.43 25.87 -5.92
C ASN A 105 -14.98 25.12 -4.69
N ALA A 106 -15.44 23.86 -4.89
CA ALA A 106 -16.06 23.09 -3.82
C ALA A 106 -15.02 22.55 -2.83
N ILE A 107 -13.77 22.38 -3.30
CA ILE A 107 -12.64 21.87 -2.50
C ILE A 107 -11.34 22.43 -3.08
N HIS A 108 -10.26 22.41 -2.29
CA HIS A 108 -8.99 23.00 -2.71
C HIS A 108 -8.24 22.11 -3.70
N TYR A 109 -8.17 20.78 -3.43
CA TYR A 109 -7.41 19.85 -4.26
C TYR A 109 -8.16 18.55 -4.51
N GLY A 110 -7.93 17.96 -5.67
CA GLY A 110 -8.52 16.67 -6.02
C GLY A 110 -7.95 15.51 -5.22
N THR A 111 -6.67 15.59 -4.85
CA THR A 111 -5.99 14.55 -4.06
C THR A 111 -4.76 15.11 -3.34
N SER A 112 -4.19 14.33 -2.42
CA SER A 112 -2.86 14.51 -1.86
C SER A 112 -2.06 13.23 -2.10
N ILE A 113 -0.74 13.34 -2.35
CA ILE A 113 0.12 12.19 -2.72
C ILE A 113 1.38 12.24 -1.86
N PRO A 114 1.70 11.17 -1.12
CA PRO A 114 2.88 11.11 -0.28
C PRO A 114 4.13 10.84 -1.13
N THR A 115 5.14 11.72 -1.04
CA THR A 115 6.41 11.56 -1.77
C THR A 115 7.62 12.03 -0.97
N ALA A 116 7.49 12.18 0.35
CA ALA A 116 8.53 12.78 1.19
C ALA A 116 9.83 11.95 1.24
N TYR A 117 9.72 10.63 1.21
CA TYR A 117 10.84 9.68 1.30
C TYR A 117 10.46 8.34 0.61
N SER A 118 11.41 7.40 0.53
CA SER A 118 11.27 6.17 -0.27
C SER A 118 10.05 5.34 0.10
N GLU A 119 9.79 5.14 1.38
CA GLU A 119 8.67 4.32 1.87
C GLU A 119 7.29 4.93 1.54
N CYS A 120 7.22 6.25 1.31
CA CYS A 120 6.02 6.92 0.83
C CYS A 120 5.91 6.91 -0.70
N LEU A 121 7.03 7.20 -1.38
CA LEU A 121 7.06 7.44 -2.83
C LEU A 121 6.98 6.15 -3.65
N THR A 122 7.75 5.12 -3.27
CA THR A 122 7.84 3.91 -4.09
C THR A 122 6.52 3.14 -4.19
N PRO A 123 5.65 3.06 -3.16
CA PRO A 123 4.33 2.47 -3.29
C PRO A 123 3.45 3.15 -4.37
N GLU A 124 3.57 4.45 -4.53
CA GLU A 124 2.82 5.20 -5.54
C GLU A 124 3.18 4.77 -6.97
N ILE A 125 4.45 4.46 -7.21
CA ILE A 125 4.92 3.95 -8.50
C ILE A 125 4.58 2.46 -8.68
N TYR A 126 4.83 1.64 -7.68
CA TYR A 126 4.59 0.19 -7.77
C TYR A 126 3.11 -0.14 -8.02
N MET A 127 2.21 0.56 -7.33
CA MET A 127 0.78 0.43 -7.56
C MET A 127 0.41 0.78 -9.01
N ARG A 128 0.95 1.89 -9.54
CA ARG A 128 0.69 2.32 -10.92
C ARG A 128 1.30 1.38 -11.95
N LEU A 129 2.54 0.93 -11.77
CA LEU A 129 3.15 -0.07 -12.64
C LEU A 129 2.25 -1.30 -12.77
N ARG A 130 1.80 -1.85 -11.64
CA ARG A 130 0.91 -3.01 -11.63
C ARG A 130 -0.45 -2.73 -12.26
N ALA A 131 -1.04 -1.57 -12.02
CA ALA A 131 -2.33 -1.18 -12.58
C ALA A 131 -2.29 -1.07 -14.12
N TYR A 132 -1.12 -0.76 -14.68
CA TYR A 132 -0.88 -0.75 -16.13
C TYR A 132 -0.30 -2.05 -16.68
N GLY A 133 -0.13 -3.08 -15.83
CA GLY A 133 0.39 -4.40 -16.22
C GLY A 133 1.91 -4.49 -16.31
N GLY A 134 2.64 -3.51 -15.75
CA GLY A 134 4.09 -3.51 -15.63
C GLY A 134 4.57 -4.00 -14.25
N ASN A 135 5.87 -4.21 -14.14
CA ASN A 135 6.58 -4.52 -12.89
C ASN A 135 7.99 -3.97 -12.96
N LEU A 136 8.70 -3.92 -11.82
CA LEU A 136 10.15 -3.65 -11.81
C LEU A 136 10.95 -4.83 -12.35
N PHE A 137 10.58 -6.03 -11.92
CA PHE A 137 11.24 -7.27 -12.26
C PHE A 137 10.26 -8.28 -12.82
N ASP A 138 10.73 -9.13 -13.72
CA ASP A 138 10.01 -10.31 -14.18
C ASP A 138 10.10 -11.47 -13.15
N SER A 139 9.49 -12.60 -13.46
CA SER A 139 9.50 -13.80 -12.60
C SER A 139 10.89 -14.45 -12.46
N SER A 140 11.84 -14.09 -13.30
CA SER A 140 13.21 -14.59 -13.31
C SER A 140 14.19 -13.63 -12.62
N GLY A 141 13.70 -12.47 -12.16
CA GLY A 141 14.51 -11.45 -11.50
C GLY A 141 15.21 -10.48 -12.45
N HIS A 142 14.88 -10.49 -13.76
CA HIS A 142 15.38 -9.49 -14.70
C HIS A 142 14.60 -8.19 -14.58
N VAL A 143 15.28 -7.06 -14.71
CA VAL A 143 14.65 -5.75 -14.72
C VAL A 143 13.80 -5.59 -15.98
N CYS A 144 12.54 -5.12 -15.85
CA CYS A 144 11.60 -5.00 -16.96
C CYS A 144 10.88 -3.63 -17.03
N LEU A 145 11.57 -2.57 -16.55
CA LEU A 145 11.04 -1.21 -16.55
C LEU A 145 10.98 -0.57 -17.95
N ASP A 146 11.83 -0.95 -18.87
CA ASP A 146 11.81 -0.42 -20.24
C ASP A 146 10.62 -1.01 -21.02
N SER A 147 9.45 -0.44 -20.80
CA SER A 147 8.19 -0.91 -21.37
C SER A 147 7.15 0.21 -21.53
N ASP A 148 6.24 0.03 -22.51
CA ASP A 148 5.08 0.93 -22.68
C ASP A 148 4.20 1.02 -21.41
N GLN A 149 4.13 -0.05 -20.64
CA GLN A 149 3.38 -0.11 -19.40
C GLN A 149 4.00 0.80 -18.34
N SER A 150 5.33 0.78 -18.23
CA SER A 150 6.07 1.68 -17.32
C SER A 150 5.89 3.14 -17.74
N LEU A 151 6.01 3.43 -19.03
CA LEU A 151 5.79 4.79 -19.54
C LEU A 151 4.38 5.31 -19.20
N LYS A 152 3.34 4.49 -19.38
CA LYS A 152 1.96 4.85 -19.01
C LYS A 152 1.80 5.09 -17.51
N ALA A 153 2.46 4.28 -16.67
CA ALA A 153 2.43 4.40 -15.21
C ALA A 153 3.07 5.72 -14.75
N TYR A 154 4.24 6.05 -15.27
CA TYR A 154 4.96 7.29 -14.94
C TYR A 154 4.22 8.54 -15.46
N ILE A 155 3.68 8.51 -16.68
CA ILE A 155 2.82 9.60 -17.18
C ILE A 155 1.60 9.79 -16.28
N ASN A 156 0.97 8.70 -15.85
CA ASN A 156 -0.18 8.78 -14.95
C ASN A 156 0.22 9.38 -13.60
N PHE A 157 1.35 8.97 -13.03
CA PHE A 157 1.86 9.51 -11.77
C PHE A 157 2.08 11.02 -11.86
N MET A 158 2.81 11.50 -12.87
CA MET A 158 3.08 12.92 -13.06
C MET A 158 1.79 13.74 -13.29
N ARG A 159 0.78 13.14 -13.91
CA ARG A 159 -0.55 13.78 -14.01
C ARG A 159 -1.26 13.85 -12.66
N SER A 160 -1.14 12.84 -11.82
CA SER A 160 -1.69 12.87 -10.46
C SER A 160 -1.03 13.97 -9.62
N ILE A 161 0.28 14.13 -9.72
CA ILE A 161 1.05 15.20 -9.03
C ILE A 161 0.52 16.59 -9.39
N LYS A 162 0.19 16.84 -10.66
CA LYS A 162 -0.38 18.13 -11.10
C LYS A 162 -1.74 18.47 -10.50
N CYS A 163 -2.47 17.48 -10.00
CA CYS A 163 -3.78 17.62 -9.38
C CYS A 163 -3.74 17.46 -7.86
N ALA A 164 -2.56 17.16 -7.31
CA ALA A 164 -2.32 17.01 -5.89
C ALA A 164 -2.05 18.34 -5.20
N LYS A 165 -2.16 18.36 -3.88
CA LYS A 165 -1.73 19.47 -3.04
C LYS A 165 -0.24 19.75 -3.30
N PRO A 166 0.16 21.05 -3.44
CA PRO A 166 1.51 21.39 -3.92
C PRO A 166 2.67 21.01 -2.99
N ASP A 167 2.40 20.66 -1.73
CA ASP A 167 3.43 20.26 -0.75
C ASP A 167 3.84 18.79 -0.85
N TYR A 168 3.51 18.11 -1.97
CA TYR A 168 3.75 16.68 -2.17
C TYR A 168 5.19 16.26 -1.86
N ARG A 169 6.22 17.11 -2.09
CA ARG A 169 7.63 16.80 -1.81
C ARG A 169 7.94 16.58 -0.32
N THR A 170 7.09 17.06 0.57
CA THR A 170 7.20 16.89 2.03
C THR A 170 6.04 16.07 2.59
N ALA A 171 5.10 15.66 1.74
CA ALA A 171 3.92 14.93 2.15
C ALA A 171 4.27 13.47 2.52
N THR A 172 3.83 13.06 3.68
CA THR A 172 3.96 11.71 4.22
C THR A 172 2.61 11.00 4.18
N ASP A 173 2.58 9.67 4.36
CA ASP A 173 1.33 8.91 4.49
C ASP A 173 0.41 9.50 5.57
N THR A 174 0.97 9.95 6.68
CA THR A 174 0.19 10.59 7.76
C THR A 174 -0.34 11.95 7.33
N SER A 175 0.47 12.79 6.68
CA SER A 175 0.02 14.14 6.30
C SER A 175 -1.07 14.12 5.24
N VAL A 176 -1.00 13.23 4.23
CA VAL A 176 -2.04 13.11 3.19
C VAL A 176 -3.38 12.63 3.76
N VAL A 177 -3.34 11.79 4.81
CA VAL A 177 -4.54 11.41 5.55
C VAL A 177 -5.11 12.60 6.31
N GLN A 178 -4.27 13.42 6.94
CA GLN A 178 -4.73 14.64 7.62
C GLN A 178 -5.35 15.66 6.63
N ASP A 179 -4.76 15.83 5.45
CA ASP A 179 -5.33 16.67 4.38
C ASP A 179 -6.74 16.18 3.98
N PHE A 180 -6.93 14.86 3.88
CA PHE A 180 -8.23 14.29 3.55
C PHE A 180 -9.23 14.47 4.70
N LEU A 181 -8.86 14.14 5.94
CA LEU A 181 -9.73 14.23 7.12
C LEU A 181 -10.07 15.68 7.48
N SER A 182 -9.19 16.65 7.18
CA SER A 182 -9.49 18.08 7.33
C SER A 182 -10.43 18.64 6.26
N GLY A 183 -10.67 17.88 5.18
CA GLY A 183 -11.52 18.28 4.08
C GLY A 183 -10.81 19.11 3.01
N GLU A 184 -9.48 19.14 2.96
CA GLU A 184 -8.71 19.86 1.94
C GLU A 184 -8.69 19.12 0.60
N THR A 185 -8.82 17.78 0.60
CA THR A 185 -8.76 16.94 -0.61
C THR A 185 -10.02 16.12 -0.82
N ALA A 186 -10.36 15.89 -2.11
CA ALA A 186 -11.57 15.14 -2.49
C ALA A 186 -11.37 13.62 -2.43
N MET A 187 -10.15 13.16 -2.70
CA MET A 187 -9.83 11.74 -2.87
C MET A 187 -8.49 11.41 -2.23
N LEU A 188 -8.36 10.15 -1.77
CA LEU A 188 -7.16 9.62 -1.16
C LEU A 188 -7.00 8.13 -1.51
N ILE A 189 -5.80 7.70 -1.85
CA ILE A 189 -5.38 6.29 -1.84
C ILE A 189 -4.42 6.14 -0.66
N SER A 190 -4.74 5.28 0.29
CA SER A 190 -3.90 5.11 1.48
C SER A 190 -4.10 3.73 2.11
N TYR A 191 -3.19 3.37 3.01
CA TYR A 191 -3.34 2.21 3.87
C TYR A 191 -4.27 2.55 5.04
N PRO A 192 -5.25 1.70 5.38
CA PRO A 192 -6.19 1.97 6.46
C PRO A 192 -5.53 2.18 7.82
N SER A 193 -4.33 1.63 8.04
CA SER A 193 -3.55 1.81 9.25
C SER A 193 -3.20 3.28 9.57
N PHE A 194 -3.23 4.16 8.58
CA PHE A 194 -3.05 5.60 8.77
C PHE A 194 -4.36 6.35 9.07
N LEU A 195 -5.52 5.73 8.88
CA LEU A 195 -6.84 6.34 9.12
C LEU A 195 -7.36 6.11 10.57
N THR A 196 -6.47 5.97 11.54
CA THR A 196 -6.86 5.76 12.95
C THR A 196 -7.68 6.92 13.53
N ASP A 197 -7.48 8.13 13.01
CA ASP A 197 -8.17 9.35 13.43
C ASP A 197 -9.56 9.53 12.78
N VAL A 198 -10.01 8.59 11.97
CA VAL A 198 -11.29 8.70 11.21
C VAL A 198 -12.51 8.85 12.12
N THR A 199 -12.46 8.31 13.32
CA THR A 199 -13.52 8.39 14.33
C THR A 199 -13.34 9.54 15.33
N ASP A 200 -12.21 10.26 15.31
CA ASP A 200 -11.96 11.37 16.22
C ASP A 200 -12.56 12.67 15.69
N LEU A 201 -13.66 13.11 16.29
CA LEU A 201 -14.36 14.37 15.95
C LEU A 201 -13.49 15.63 16.00
N ARG A 202 -12.36 15.60 16.71
CA ARG A 202 -11.43 16.73 16.79
C ARG A 202 -10.47 16.79 15.60
N LYS A 203 -10.26 15.67 14.93
CA LYS A 203 -9.29 15.50 13.84
C LYS A 203 -9.93 15.27 12.49
N ASN A 204 -11.18 14.83 12.47
CA ASN A 204 -11.93 14.53 11.26
C ASN A 204 -13.10 15.50 11.10
N SER A 205 -12.96 16.46 10.18
CA SER A 205 -13.99 17.46 9.86
C SER A 205 -15.04 16.95 8.87
N ILE A 206 -14.85 15.74 8.29
CA ILE A 206 -15.69 15.16 7.23
C ILE A 206 -16.40 13.86 7.69
N ILE A 207 -16.60 13.70 8.99
CA ILE A 207 -17.31 12.54 9.55
C ILE A 207 -18.68 12.35 8.85
N GLY A 208 -18.97 11.11 8.47
CA GLY A 208 -20.21 10.76 7.73
C GLY A 208 -20.14 11.01 6.22
N SER A 209 -19.15 11.76 5.74
CA SER A 209 -18.97 12.08 4.32
C SER A 209 -17.89 11.25 3.61
N ILE A 210 -17.34 10.22 4.27
CA ILE A 210 -16.30 9.37 3.69
C ILE A 210 -16.94 8.18 2.97
N GLY A 211 -16.67 8.11 1.66
CA GLY A 211 -16.88 6.90 0.86
C GLY A 211 -15.58 6.12 0.69
N TYR A 212 -15.68 4.85 0.37
CA TYR A 212 -14.54 3.95 0.17
C TYR A 212 -14.83 2.94 -0.94
N SER A 213 -13.80 2.49 -1.61
CA SER A 213 -13.88 1.42 -2.60
C SER A 213 -12.51 0.78 -2.86
N LEU A 214 -12.49 -0.21 -3.76
CA LEU A 214 -11.24 -0.71 -4.33
C LEU A 214 -10.50 0.46 -5.01
N ILE A 215 -9.16 0.45 -4.95
CA ILE A 215 -8.37 1.46 -5.63
C ILE A 215 -8.60 1.42 -7.15
N PRO A 216 -8.55 2.58 -7.83
CA PRO A 216 -8.58 2.63 -9.28
C PRO A 216 -7.44 1.82 -9.89
N GLY A 217 -7.75 1.04 -10.94
CA GLY A 217 -6.80 0.11 -11.55
C GLY A 217 -6.75 -1.27 -10.89
N ARG A 218 -7.42 -1.47 -9.75
CA ARG A 218 -7.54 -2.76 -9.04
C ARG A 218 -6.22 -3.48 -8.80
N ALA A 219 -5.18 -2.75 -8.47
CA ALA A 219 -3.86 -3.28 -8.17
C ALA A 219 -3.31 -2.77 -6.82
N PRO A 220 -4.09 -2.89 -5.72
CA PRO A 220 -3.64 -2.40 -4.42
C PRO A 220 -2.37 -3.11 -3.99
N LEU A 221 -1.44 -2.33 -3.43
CA LEU A 221 -0.31 -2.91 -2.73
C LEU A 221 -0.79 -3.46 -1.39
N LEU A 222 -0.20 -4.59 -1.02
CA LEU A 222 -0.35 -5.17 0.30
C LEU A 222 0.83 -4.69 1.14
N GLY A 223 0.54 -3.85 2.11
CA GLY A 223 1.43 -3.50 3.20
C GLY A 223 1.09 -4.30 4.46
N GLY A 224 1.79 -4.02 5.52
CA GLY A 224 1.53 -4.57 6.84
C GLY A 224 2.70 -5.34 7.41
N TRP A 225 2.49 -5.89 8.61
CA TRP A 225 3.55 -6.33 9.49
C TRP A 225 3.35 -7.73 10.00
N SER A 226 4.45 -8.42 10.25
CA SER A 226 4.51 -9.72 10.88
C SER A 226 5.22 -9.66 12.23
N LEU A 227 4.91 -10.60 13.10
CA LEU A 227 5.64 -10.85 14.31
C LEU A 227 6.50 -12.10 14.15
N GLY A 228 7.80 -11.97 14.28
CA GLY A 228 8.77 -13.06 14.28
C GLY A 228 9.48 -13.19 15.63
N ILE A 229 10.30 -14.22 15.72
CA ILE A 229 11.11 -14.49 16.89
C ILE A 229 12.57 -14.30 16.51
N SER A 230 13.33 -13.51 17.27
CA SER A 230 14.77 -13.40 17.05
C SER A 230 15.44 -14.77 17.18
N SER A 231 16.29 -15.13 16.23
CA SER A 231 17.07 -16.38 16.26
C SER A 231 17.92 -16.50 17.52
N ARG A 232 18.35 -15.37 18.09
CA ARG A 232 19.18 -15.26 19.28
C ARG A 232 18.40 -15.25 20.58
N SER A 233 17.06 -15.30 20.54
CA SER A 233 16.25 -15.29 21.76
C SER A 233 16.45 -16.60 22.57
N PRO A 234 16.76 -16.52 23.88
CA PRO A 234 16.79 -17.69 24.75
C PRO A 234 15.38 -18.16 25.18
N HIS A 235 14.33 -17.37 24.85
CA HIS A 235 12.95 -17.59 25.31
C HIS A 235 11.99 -17.80 24.13
N LYS A 236 12.38 -18.61 23.13
CA LYS A 236 11.59 -18.80 21.90
C LYS A 236 10.19 -19.37 22.16
N GLU A 237 10.07 -20.31 23.10
CA GLU A 237 8.77 -20.89 23.48
C GLU A 237 7.81 -19.83 24.04
N SER A 238 8.27 -18.99 24.97
CA SER A 238 7.46 -17.91 25.54
C SER A 238 7.11 -16.86 24.47
N ALA A 239 8.05 -16.56 23.58
CA ALA A 239 7.80 -15.66 22.45
C ALA A 239 6.73 -16.24 21.50
N PHE A 240 6.76 -17.54 21.21
CA PHE A 240 5.73 -18.16 20.38
C PHE A 240 4.35 -18.16 21.04
N LYS A 241 4.28 -18.36 22.38
CA LYS A 241 3.02 -18.20 23.12
C LYS A 241 2.45 -16.80 22.99
N PHE A 242 3.30 -15.77 23.00
CA PHE A 242 2.88 -14.39 22.76
C PHE A 242 2.35 -14.21 21.32
N LEU A 243 3.05 -14.76 20.30
CA LEU A 243 2.59 -14.71 18.93
C LEU A 243 1.19 -15.36 18.78
N LYS A 244 0.98 -16.51 19.39
CA LYS A 244 -0.34 -17.18 19.43
C LYS A 244 -1.41 -16.31 20.07
N TRP A 245 -1.08 -15.66 21.18
CA TRP A 245 -2.01 -14.77 21.88
C TRP A 245 -2.45 -13.59 21.00
N THR A 246 -1.55 -13.04 20.18
CA THR A 246 -1.93 -11.95 19.23
C THR A 246 -2.91 -12.40 18.14
N CYS A 247 -3.05 -13.70 17.93
CA CYS A 247 -4.00 -14.29 16.98
C CYS A 247 -5.35 -14.66 17.62
N ASP A 248 -5.52 -14.46 18.91
CA ASP A 248 -6.80 -14.64 19.57
C ASP A 248 -7.84 -13.68 19.00
N GLU A 249 -9.05 -14.18 18.73
CA GLU A 249 -10.11 -13.40 18.08
C GLU A 249 -10.50 -12.14 18.88
N GLN A 250 -10.58 -12.24 20.20
CA GLN A 250 -10.91 -11.09 21.04
C GLN A 250 -9.79 -10.04 21.00
N ILE A 251 -8.53 -10.48 21.06
CA ILE A 251 -7.37 -9.60 20.95
C ILE A 251 -7.32 -8.90 19.60
N SER A 252 -7.61 -9.65 18.52
CA SER A 252 -7.70 -9.12 17.15
C SER A 252 -8.80 -8.07 17.01
N ASN A 253 -9.99 -8.34 17.59
CA ASN A 253 -11.11 -7.40 17.59
C ASN A 253 -10.78 -6.14 18.41
N TYR A 254 -10.17 -6.28 19.61
CA TYR A 254 -9.73 -5.11 20.39
C TYR A 254 -8.65 -4.29 19.67
N SER A 255 -7.69 -4.96 19.01
CA SER A 255 -6.70 -4.26 18.20
C SER A 255 -7.36 -3.45 17.07
N THR A 256 -8.34 -4.04 16.39
CA THR A 256 -9.07 -3.38 15.30
C THR A 256 -9.95 -2.25 15.82
N LEU A 257 -10.57 -2.40 16.98
CA LEU A 257 -11.32 -1.32 17.63
C LEU A 257 -10.45 -0.08 17.90
N LEU A 258 -9.16 -0.28 18.16
CA LEU A 258 -8.18 0.78 18.36
C LEU A 258 -7.55 1.29 17.05
N GLY A 259 -8.07 0.89 15.89
CA GLY A 259 -7.59 1.31 14.56
C GLY A 259 -6.56 0.37 13.94
N GLY A 260 -6.24 -0.76 14.57
CA GLY A 260 -5.38 -1.80 14.01
C GLY A 260 -6.04 -2.50 12.82
N GLN A 261 -5.22 -3.21 12.03
CA GLN A 261 -5.66 -3.96 10.86
C GLN A 261 -5.28 -5.43 11.03
N SER A 262 -6.16 -6.22 11.66
CA SER A 262 -5.86 -7.62 11.96
C SER A 262 -5.62 -8.45 10.69
N ALA A 263 -4.82 -9.51 10.81
CA ALA A 263 -4.69 -10.54 9.79
C ALA A 263 -5.71 -11.69 9.96
N ILE A 264 -6.56 -11.64 11.00
CA ILE A 264 -7.54 -12.67 11.35
C ILE A 264 -8.85 -12.48 10.60
N SER A 265 -9.32 -13.51 9.90
CA SER A 265 -10.50 -13.46 9.02
C SER A 265 -11.79 -13.06 9.74
N ASN A 266 -12.04 -13.59 10.93
CA ASN A 266 -13.28 -13.36 11.67
C ASN A 266 -13.47 -11.89 12.08
N THR A 267 -12.38 -11.13 12.23
CA THR A 267 -12.46 -9.68 12.49
C THR A 267 -13.27 -8.93 11.44
N TYR A 268 -13.23 -9.38 10.18
CA TYR A 268 -13.87 -8.70 9.03
C TYR A 268 -15.32 -9.13 8.79
N THR A 269 -15.84 -10.01 9.63
CA THR A 269 -17.27 -10.39 9.68
C THR A 269 -17.97 -9.85 10.93
N ASN A 270 -17.26 -9.06 11.74
CA ASN A 270 -17.81 -8.46 12.96
C ASN A 270 -18.57 -7.17 12.60
N ASP A 271 -19.90 -7.18 12.79
CA ASP A 271 -20.79 -6.07 12.44
C ASP A 271 -20.49 -4.81 13.27
N GLU A 272 -20.16 -4.94 14.55
CA GLU A 272 -19.84 -3.79 15.42
C GLU A 272 -18.57 -3.05 14.96
N LEU A 273 -17.57 -3.78 14.50
CA LEU A 273 -16.36 -3.18 13.92
C LEU A 273 -16.65 -2.55 12.56
N ALA A 274 -17.54 -3.15 11.76
CA ALA A 274 -17.92 -2.60 10.46
C ALA A 274 -18.74 -1.29 10.58
N GLU A 275 -19.44 -1.07 11.70
CA GLU A 275 -20.11 0.22 11.98
C GLU A 275 -19.08 1.35 12.21
N LEU A 276 -17.95 1.05 12.85
CA LEU A 276 -16.88 2.03 13.10
C LEU A 276 -15.98 2.23 11.88
N TYR A 277 -15.70 1.16 11.18
CA TYR A 277 -14.80 1.13 10.03
C TYR A 277 -15.53 0.50 8.83
N PRO A 278 -16.37 1.25 8.12
CA PRO A 278 -17.26 0.70 7.09
C PRO A 278 -16.57 0.04 5.89
N TRP A 279 -15.27 0.24 5.72
CA TRP A 279 -14.47 -0.42 4.68
C TRP A 279 -14.00 -1.83 5.03
N LEU A 280 -14.11 -2.27 6.30
CA LEU A 280 -13.65 -3.60 6.73
C LEU A 280 -14.23 -4.76 5.89
N PRO A 281 -15.53 -4.76 5.49
CA PRO A 281 -16.05 -5.81 4.61
C PRO A 281 -15.35 -5.94 3.26
N LEU A 282 -14.64 -4.90 2.77
CA LEU A 282 -13.84 -4.99 1.55
C LEU A 282 -12.72 -6.03 1.67
N TYR A 283 -12.20 -6.27 2.88
CA TYR A 283 -11.11 -7.21 3.13
C TYR A 283 -11.46 -8.64 2.72
N GLN A 284 -12.74 -9.02 2.77
CA GLN A 284 -13.23 -10.33 2.33
C GLN A 284 -13.04 -10.57 0.82
N SER A 285 -12.79 -9.53 0.05
CA SER A 285 -12.65 -9.62 -1.40
C SER A 285 -11.36 -9.00 -1.94
N ILE A 286 -10.79 -8.01 -1.25
CA ILE A 286 -9.63 -7.23 -1.71
C ILE A 286 -8.39 -8.10 -1.88
N TYR A 287 -8.24 -9.18 -1.08
CA TYR A 287 -7.12 -10.10 -1.18
C TYR A 287 -6.91 -10.69 -2.59
N LYS A 288 -7.98 -10.78 -3.39
CA LYS A 288 -7.92 -11.25 -4.78
C LYS A 288 -7.10 -10.33 -5.68
N TYR A 289 -6.96 -9.09 -5.31
CA TYR A 289 -6.30 -8.04 -6.08
C TYR A 289 -4.97 -7.59 -5.47
N THR A 290 -4.79 -7.82 -4.16
CA THR A 290 -3.59 -7.38 -3.44
C THR A 290 -2.38 -8.23 -3.74
N LYS A 291 -1.24 -7.58 -3.89
CA LYS A 291 0.08 -8.23 -3.91
C LYS A 291 1.07 -7.35 -3.17
N PRO A 292 1.92 -7.90 -2.31
CA PRO A 292 2.99 -7.13 -1.72
C PRO A 292 4.04 -6.80 -2.78
N THR A 293 4.83 -5.78 -2.52
CA THR A 293 6.14 -5.65 -3.16
C THR A 293 7.08 -6.59 -2.42
N VAL A 294 7.69 -7.49 -3.17
CA VAL A 294 8.69 -8.42 -2.63
C VAL A 294 9.94 -8.33 -3.49
N PRO A 295 11.12 -8.38 -2.89
CA PRO A 295 12.37 -8.39 -3.62
C PRO A 295 12.42 -9.56 -4.62
N PRO A 296 13.08 -9.39 -5.77
CA PRO A 296 13.29 -10.49 -6.70
C PRO A 296 14.20 -11.55 -6.08
N LYS A 297 13.90 -12.82 -6.38
CA LYS A 297 14.78 -13.92 -6.06
C LYS A 297 15.68 -14.17 -7.26
N LEU A 298 16.98 -13.95 -7.09
CA LEU A 298 17.97 -14.16 -8.14
C LEU A 298 18.25 -15.65 -8.36
N SER A 299 18.87 -15.98 -9.49
CA SER A 299 19.20 -17.36 -9.89
C SER A 299 20.09 -18.10 -8.91
N ASN A 300 20.95 -17.39 -8.17
CA ASN A 300 21.79 -17.91 -7.09
C ASN A 300 21.09 -18.04 -5.74
N ASN A 301 19.75 -17.82 -5.68
CA ASN A 301 18.93 -17.75 -4.47
C ASN A 301 19.23 -16.59 -3.51
N ILE A 302 20.04 -15.64 -3.91
CA ILE A 302 20.25 -14.40 -3.16
C ILE A 302 19.04 -13.49 -3.36
N VAL A 303 18.74 -12.70 -2.35
CA VAL A 303 17.66 -11.71 -2.36
C VAL A 303 18.27 -10.35 -2.20
N ILE A 304 17.96 -9.44 -3.10
CA ILE A 304 18.33 -8.03 -2.96
C ILE A 304 17.43 -7.42 -1.87
N PRO A 305 17.98 -6.74 -0.84
CA PRO A 305 17.17 -6.07 0.15
C PRO A 305 16.23 -5.04 -0.48
N GLN A 306 14.96 -5.03 -0.08
CA GLN A 306 13.96 -4.15 -0.70
C GLN A 306 14.34 -2.66 -0.59
N HIS A 307 14.96 -2.24 0.52
CA HIS A 307 15.36 -0.85 0.71
C HIS A 307 16.37 -0.37 -0.34
N GLU A 308 17.27 -1.23 -0.82
CA GLU A 308 18.22 -0.87 -1.88
C GLU A 308 17.52 -0.64 -3.22
N ILE A 309 16.51 -1.47 -3.51
CA ILE A 309 15.65 -1.29 -4.69
C ILE A 309 14.86 0.03 -4.57
N ASP A 310 14.28 0.27 -3.41
CA ASP A 310 13.49 1.47 -3.13
C ASP A 310 14.34 2.74 -3.21
N GLU A 311 15.58 2.71 -2.75
CA GLU A 311 16.52 3.83 -2.87
C GLU A 311 16.84 4.18 -4.33
N VAL A 312 17.06 3.19 -5.18
CA VAL A 312 17.28 3.41 -6.62
C VAL A 312 16.04 4.05 -7.24
N VAL A 313 14.87 3.45 -7.03
CA VAL A 313 13.61 3.94 -7.59
C VAL A 313 13.31 5.36 -7.08
N CYS A 314 13.43 5.60 -5.78
CA CYS A 314 13.19 6.90 -5.17
C CYS A 314 14.11 7.99 -5.72
N ARG A 315 15.38 7.69 -5.92
CA ARG A 315 16.39 8.63 -6.44
C ARG A 315 15.98 9.21 -7.79
N TRP A 316 15.61 8.37 -8.74
CA TRP A 316 15.30 8.81 -10.10
C TRP A 316 13.92 9.45 -10.22
N ILE A 317 12.95 8.95 -9.44
CA ILE A 317 11.63 9.58 -9.39
C ILE A 317 11.69 10.93 -8.68
N SER A 318 12.54 11.09 -7.66
CA SER A 318 12.74 12.40 -7.03
C SER A 318 13.25 13.44 -8.02
N LYS A 319 14.23 13.10 -8.86
CA LYS A 319 14.70 13.98 -9.93
C LYS A 319 13.62 14.29 -10.96
N LEU A 320 12.76 13.31 -11.28
CA LEU A 320 11.62 13.54 -12.16
C LEU A 320 10.62 14.52 -11.52
N LEU A 321 10.34 14.38 -10.22
CA LEU A 321 9.46 15.29 -9.47
C LEU A 321 10.03 16.70 -9.35
N ASP A 322 11.34 16.84 -9.34
CA ASP A 322 12.07 18.13 -9.32
C ASP A 322 12.25 18.71 -10.74
N TYR A 323 11.70 18.03 -11.77
CA TYR A 323 11.81 18.43 -13.19
C TYR A 323 13.24 18.51 -13.72
N GLU A 324 14.16 17.72 -13.12
CA GLU A 324 15.54 17.60 -13.59
C GLU A 324 15.68 16.64 -14.77
N LEU A 325 14.70 15.73 -14.95
CA LEU A 325 14.70 14.68 -15.98
C LEU A 325 13.32 14.60 -16.66
N GLU A 326 13.33 14.15 -17.91
CA GLU A 326 12.12 13.72 -18.60
C GLU A 326 11.70 12.30 -18.14
N ILE A 327 10.41 11.97 -18.32
CA ILE A 327 9.85 10.69 -17.88
C ILE A 327 10.62 9.50 -18.44
N GLN A 328 10.95 9.54 -19.71
CA GLN A 328 11.64 8.44 -20.40
C GLN A 328 13.06 8.25 -19.85
N GLU A 329 13.75 9.34 -19.60
CA GLU A 329 15.08 9.36 -19.01
C GLU A 329 15.06 8.79 -17.58
N ALA A 330 14.11 9.21 -16.75
CA ALA A 330 13.94 8.66 -15.40
C ALA A 330 13.70 7.14 -15.40
N ILE A 331 12.89 6.62 -16.34
CA ILE A 331 12.67 5.18 -16.51
C ILE A 331 13.96 4.47 -16.90
N MET A 332 14.70 4.99 -17.88
CA MET A 332 15.94 4.36 -18.38
C MET A 332 17.05 4.34 -17.32
N GLU A 333 17.20 5.43 -16.58
CA GLU A 333 18.21 5.52 -15.52
C GLU A 333 17.86 4.59 -14.33
N THR A 334 16.57 4.53 -13.96
CA THR A 334 16.10 3.56 -12.94
C THR A 334 16.38 2.13 -13.41
N HIS A 335 16.05 1.80 -14.65
CA HIS A 335 16.30 0.48 -15.24
C HIS A 335 17.78 0.11 -15.19
N ARG A 336 18.64 0.99 -15.68
CA ARG A 336 20.09 0.76 -15.74
C ARG A 336 20.70 0.55 -14.35
N GLU A 337 20.29 1.37 -13.38
CA GLU A 337 20.84 1.26 -12.01
C GLU A 337 20.34 0.00 -11.29
N LEU A 338 19.09 -0.41 -11.55
CA LEU A 338 18.58 -1.70 -11.04
C LEU A 338 19.29 -2.90 -11.69
N GLU A 339 19.62 -2.85 -13.00
CA GLU A 339 20.44 -3.89 -13.63
C GLU A 339 21.84 -3.98 -13.01
N PHE A 340 22.47 -2.84 -12.74
CA PHE A 340 23.74 -2.78 -12.04
C PHE A 340 23.65 -3.38 -10.64
N LEU A 341 22.58 -3.06 -9.89
CA LEU A 341 22.33 -3.62 -8.57
C LEU A 341 22.18 -5.14 -8.63
N VAL A 342 21.37 -5.66 -9.57
CA VAL A 342 21.21 -7.11 -9.79
C VAL A 342 22.55 -7.78 -10.08
N HIS A 343 23.38 -7.18 -10.95
CA HIS A 343 24.68 -7.71 -11.31
C HIS A 343 25.63 -7.80 -10.09
N THR A 344 25.62 -6.76 -9.25
CA THR A 344 26.44 -6.72 -8.02
C THR A 344 26.10 -7.87 -7.06
N TYR A 345 24.84 -8.28 -7.00
CA TYR A 345 24.39 -9.40 -6.15
C TYR A 345 24.57 -10.78 -6.81
N MET A 346 24.87 -10.83 -8.10
CA MET A 346 25.13 -12.07 -8.83
C MET A 346 26.62 -12.45 -8.89
N GLU A 347 27.53 -11.49 -8.71
CA GLU A 347 28.98 -11.71 -8.57
C GLU A 347 29.35 -12.25 -7.18
#